data_48d759e98a156f7d3493bc6327928487
#
_entry.id   48d759e98a156f7d3493bc6327928487
#
_cell.length_a   1.000
_cell.length_b   1.000
_cell.length_c   1.000
_cell.angle_alpha   90.00
_cell.angle_beta   90.00
_cell.angle_gamma   90.00
#
_symmetry.space_group_name_H-M   'P 1'
#
loop_
_entity.id
_entity.type
_entity.pdbx_description
1 polymer ?
#
loop_
_entity_poly.entity_id
_entity_poly.type
_entity_poly.pdbx_seq_one_letter_code
_entity_poly.pdbx_strand_id
1 'polypeptide(L)'
;NYIVSDITKKRKLKYLIKKNFNFVVNLGGYVDHINKKKTYNTHFLGLKNLVEIFIKKNITSFVQAGSSAEYGDTKSPHSESSNCNSKLIYGKSKLLASNYLMMMYKKYKFPVTVLRFYQVFGHKQDLNRFIPILIKACINNEKFPCSNGTQLRDFLYVDDAIDAILKSLKNIKAHGKIINIGMGKPIMLKKIIKFVRKKAKGGKPQFGKIELRVDEPKVIF
;
A
#
# COMPACT_ATOMS: atom_id res chain seq x y z
N ASN A 1 -16.50 -10.28 -15.72
CA ASN A 1 -15.52 -11.26 -16.23
C ASN A 1 -14.26 -11.20 -15.38
N TYR A 2 -13.83 -12.35 -14.88
CA TYR A 2 -12.62 -12.51 -14.07
C TYR A 2 -11.54 -13.23 -14.90
N ILE A 3 -10.31 -12.67 -14.93
CA ILE A 3 -9.17 -13.25 -15.66
C ILE A 3 -7.98 -13.32 -14.72
N VAL A 4 -7.44 -14.51 -14.51
CA VAL A 4 -6.21 -14.71 -13.74
C VAL A 4 -5.01 -14.51 -14.66
N SER A 5 -4.13 -13.56 -14.31
CA SER A 5 -2.95 -13.29 -15.11
C SER A 5 -1.78 -12.79 -14.24
N ASP A 6 -0.57 -13.16 -14.62
CA ASP A 6 0.66 -12.70 -14.01
C ASP A 6 1.17 -11.46 -14.74
N ILE A 7 1.08 -10.29 -14.10
CA ILE A 7 1.49 -9.00 -14.68
C ILE A 7 3.00 -8.93 -14.99
N THR A 8 3.82 -9.79 -14.38
CA THR A 8 5.25 -9.84 -14.68
C THR A 8 5.55 -10.51 -16.02
N LYS A 9 4.59 -11.24 -16.59
CA LYS A 9 4.71 -11.94 -17.86
C LYS A 9 3.92 -11.23 -18.96
N LYS A 10 4.56 -10.29 -19.65
CA LYS A 10 3.93 -9.44 -20.67
C LYS A 10 3.11 -10.24 -21.70
N ARG A 11 3.57 -11.45 -22.09
CA ARG A 11 2.83 -12.32 -23.04
C ARG A 11 1.43 -12.68 -22.52
N LYS A 12 1.25 -12.85 -21.21
CA LYS A 12 -0.03 -13.19 -20.58
C LYS A 12 -1.01 -12.01 -20.53
N LEU A 13 -0.56 -10.79 -20.82
CA LEU A 13 -1.36 -9.58 -20.83
C LEU A 13 -1.90 -9.20 -22.21
N LYS A 14 -1.64 -10.00 -23.25
CA LYS A 14 -2.08 -9.70 -24.63
C LYS A 14 -3.59 -9.47 -24.78
N TYR A 15 -4.41 -10.09 -23.92
CA TYR A 15 -5.85 -9.88 -23.91
C TYR A 15 -6.25 -8.43 -23.58
N LEU A 16 -5.45 -7.70 -22.80
CA LEU A 16 -5.68 -6.28 -22.49
C LEU A 16 -5.54 -5.40 -23.73
N ILE A 17 -4.74 -5.83 -24.72
CA ILE A 17 -4.54 -5.07 -25.95
C ILE A 17 -5.82 -5.00 -26.78
N LYS A 18 -6.61 -6.08 -26.77
CA LYS A 18 -7.85 -6.20 -27.54
C LYS A 18 -9.09 -5.57 -26.88
N LYS A 19 -8.99 -5.16 -25.61
CA LYS A 19 -10.10 -4.59 -24.84
C LYS A 19 -9.92 -3.09 -24.64
N ASN A 20 -11.02 -2.35 -24.62
CA ASN A 20 -11.04 -0.94 -24.28
C ASN A 20 -11.38 -0.77 -22.79
N PHE A 21 -10.71 0.18 -22.15
CA PHE A 21 -10.91 0.52 -20.75
C PHE A 21 -10.89 2.04 -20.63
N ASN A 22 -11.81 2.59 -19.86
CA ASN A 22 -11.78 4.01 -19.53
C ASN A 22 -10.92 4.24 -18.27
N PHE A 23 -11.02 3.34 -17.29
CA PHE A 23 -10.34 3.45 -16.01
C PHE A 23 -9.52 2.21 -15.73
N VAL A 24 -8.35 2.43 -15.15
CA VAL A 24 -7.45 1.35 -14.70
C VAL A 24 -7.05 1.61 -13.26
N VAL A 25 -7.23 0.61 -12.40
CA VAL A 25 -6.74 0.64 -11.01
C VAL A 25 -5.75 -0.49 -10.83
N ASN A 26 -4.50 -0.15 -10.56
CA ASN A 26 -3.47 -1.13 -10.28
C ASN A 26 -3.26 -1.28 -8.76
N LEU A 27 -3.87 -2.31 -8.19
CA LEU A 27 -3.67 -2.76 -6.82
C LEU A 27 -2.73 -3.96 -6.74
N GLY A 28 -2.18 -4.38 -7.89
CA GLY A 28 -1.31 -5.55 -8.00
C GLY A 28 -0.07 -5.42 -7.11
N GLY A 29 0.28 -6.49 -6.44
CA GLY A 29 1.42 -6.53 -5.56
C GLY A 29 1.77 -7.94 -5.09
N TYR A 30 2.94 -8.07 -4.48
CA TYR A 30 3.41 -9.28 -3.84
C TYR A 30 3.61 -9.00 -2.35
N VAL A 31 2.94 -9.77 -1.52
CA VAL A 31 2.78 -9.47 -0.09
C VAL A 31 3.94 -9.99 0.76
N ASP A 32 4.51 -11.13 0.38
CA ASP A 32 5.68 -11.70 1.05
C ASP A 32 6.97 -11.02 0.55
N HIS A 33 7.48 -10.10 1.35
CA HIS A 33 8.64 -9.29 1.00
C HIS A 33 10.00 -9.99 1.24
N ILE A 34 10.00 -11.24 1.70
CA ILE A 34 11.23 -12.04 1.86
C ILE A 34 11.84 -12.32 0.48
N ASN A 35 11.01 -12.66 -0.48
CA ASN A 35 11.47 -12.85 -1.87
C ASN A 35 11.68 -11.51 -2.58
N LYS A 36 12.88 -10.96 -2.44
CA LYS A 36 13.27 -9.65 -3.01
C LYS A 36 13.03 -9.56 -4.51
N LYS A 37 13.37 -10.60 -5.28
CA LYS A 37 13.22 -10.65 -6.74
C LYS A 37 11.74 -10.61 -7.14
N LYS A 38 10.90 -11.40 -6.50
CA LYS A 38 9.46 -11.44 -6.76
C LYS A 38 8.78 -10.12 -6.39
N THR A 39 9.18 -9.51 -5.26
CA THR A 39 8.72 -8.19 -4.83
C THR A 39 9.02 -7.14 -5.90
N TYR A 40 10.28 -7.03 -6.33
CA TYR A 40 10.69 -6.08 -7.36
C TYR A 40 9.96 -6.31 -8.68
N ASN A 41 9.94 -7.56 -9.15
CA ASN A 41 9.30 -7.90 -10.42
C ASN A 41 7.82 -7.56 -10.43
N THR A 42 7.09 -7.84 -9.35
CA THR A 42 5.66 -7.58 -9.31
C THR A 42 5.36 -6.08 -9.18
N HIS A 43 6.02 -5.38 -8.26
CA HIS A 43 5.70 -3.98 -7.99
C HIS A 43 6.24 -3.01 -9.04
N PHE A 44 7.36 -3.32 -9.70
CA PHE A 44 7.97 -2.43 -10.69
C PHE A 44 7.89 -2.96 -12.12
N LEU A 45 8.43 -4.15 -12.42
CA LEU A 45 8.41 -4.65 -13.80
C LEU A 45 6.98 -4.98 -14.27
N GLY A 46 6.14 -5.55 -13.40
CA GLY A 46 4.74 -5.79 -13.71
C GLY A 46 3.99 -4.51 -14.02
N LEU A 47 4.24 -3.44 -13.25
CA LEU A 47 3.69 -2.12 -13.56
C LEU A 47 4.15 -1.60 -14.93
N LYS A 48 5.46 -1.71 -15.25
CA LYS A 48 5.97 -1.30 -16.56
C LYS A 48 5.23 -2.00 -17.70
N ASN A 49 5.01 -3.31 -17.57
CA ASN A 49 4.24 -4.08 -18.56
C ASN A 49 2.82 -3.54 -18.75
N LEU A 50 2.13 -3.15 -17.66
CA LEU A 50 0.80 -2.53 -17.74
C LEU A 50 0.86 -1.17 -18.42
N VAL A 51 1.80 -0.32 -18.02
CA VAL A 51 1.94 1.03 -18.62
C VAL A 51 2.25 0.95 -20.12
N GLU A 52 3.12 0.04 -20.56
CA GLU A 52 3.42 -0.16 -21.99
C GLU A 52 2.20 -0.55 -22.83
N ILE A 53 1.21 -1.20 -22.21
CA ILE A 53 -0.07 -1.51 -22.86
C ILE A 53 -0.99 -0.29 -22.86
N PHE A 54 -1.16 0.34 -21.69
CA PHE A 54 -2.18 1.38 -21.53
C PHE A 54 -1.75 2.75 -22.07
N ILE A 55 -0.45 3.01 -22.22
CA ILE A 55 0.03 4.27 -22.82
C ILE A 55 -0.37 4.40 -24.30
N LYS A 56 -0.62 3.28 -24.96
CA LYS A 56 -1.10 3.23 -26.35
C LYS A 56 -2.63 3.26 -26.48
N LYS A 57 -3.34 3.46 -25.36
CA LYS A 57 -4.78 3.44 -25.26
C LYS A 57 -5.30 4.77 -24.74
N ASN A 58 -6.47 5.16 -25.24
CA ASN A 58 -7.15 6.36 -24.77
C ASN A 58 -7.92 6.04 -23.46
N ILE A 59 -7.18 5.88 -22.35
CA ILE A 59 -7.78 5.72 -21.01
C ILE A 59 -7.99 7.09 -20.37
N THR A 60 -9.08 7.21 -19.60
CA THR A 60 -9.40 8.44 -18.87
C THR A 60 -8.50 8.62 -17.65
N SER A 61 -8.23 7.53 -16.91
CA SER A 61 -7.39 7.60 -15.70
C SER A 61 -6.76 6.25 -15.35
N PHE A 62 -5.55 6.33 -14.82
CA PHE A 62 -4.80 5.21 -14.25
C PHE A 62 -4.46 5.52 -12.79
N VAL A 63 -5.02 4.79 -11.84
CA VAL A 63 -4.71 4.92 -10.42
C VAL A 63 -3.76 3.80 -9.99
N GLN A 64 -2.62 4.19 -9.41
CA GLN A 64 -1.63 3.28 -8.86
C GLN A 64 -1.66 3.27 -7.34
N ALA A 65 -1.79 2.09 -6.74
CA ALA A 65 -1.54 1.95 -5.31
C ALA A 65 -0.04 2.10 -5.02
N GLY A 66 0.33 3.23 -4.43
CA GLY A 66 1.60 3.50 -3.80
C GLY A 66 1.62 3.05 -2.33
N SER A 67 2.60 3.49 -1.57
CA SER A 67 2.71 3.15 -0.15
C SER A 67 3.52 4.20 0.62
N SER A 68 3.15 4.46 1.87
CA SER A 68 3.97 5.24 2.81
C SER A 68 5.37 4.63 3.04
N ALA A 69 5.56 3.34 2.74
CA ALA A 69 6.87 2.69 2.77
C ALA A 69 7.89 3.27 1.77
N GLU A 70 7.44 4.05 0.79
CA GLU A 70 8.31 4.76 -0.15
C GLU A 70 9.18 5.81 0.56
N TYR A 71 8.67 6.41 1.64
CA TYR A 71 9.39 7.40 2.45
C TYR A 71 10.59 6.81 3.20
N GLY A 72 10.53 5.51 3.55
CA GLY A 72 11.60 4.84 4.29
C GLY A 72 11.76 5.40 5.68
N ASP A 73 12.96 5.89 6.00
CA ASP A 73 13.34 6.48 7.30
C ASP A 73 13.19 8.02 7.35
N THR A 74 12.57 8.61 6.33
CA THR A 74 12.23 10.04 6.33
C THR A 74 11.33 10.36 7.53
N LYS A 75 11.63 11.47 8.21
CA LYS A 75 10.90 11.88 9.42
C LYS A 75 9.44 12.25 9.11
N SER A 76 8.51 11.71 9.90
CA SER A 76 7.09 12.11 9.88
C SER A 76 6.88 13.47 10.59
N PRO A 77 5.82 14.24 10.22
CA PRO A 77 4.80 13.93 9.21
C PRO A 77 5.35 13.95 7.79
N HIS A 78 4.88 13.01 6.96
CA HIS A 78 5.31 12.96 5.58
C HIS A 78 4.50 13.92 4.69
N SER A 79 5.19 14.66 3.86
CA SER A 79 4.60 15.42 2.74
C SER A 79 4.95 14.72 1.42
N GLU A 80 4.12 14.91 0.39
CA GLU A 80 4.39 14.38 -0.96
C GLU A 80 5.68 14.94 -1.57
N SER A 81 6.10 16.12 -1.11
CA SER A 81 7.39 16.74 -1.45
C SER A 81 8.58 16.23 -0.65
N SER A 82 8.35 15.45 0.41
CA SER A 82 9.44 14.88 1.21
C SER A 82 10.30 13.93 0.39
N ASN A 83 11.60 13.94 0.64
CA ASN A 83 12.52 12.98 0.03
C ASN A 83 12.15 11.55 0.46
N CYS A 84 12.10 10.65 -0.52
CA CYS A 84 11.85 9.24 -0.28
C CYS A 84 13.18 8.49 -0.18
N ASN A 85 13.37 7.76 0.94
CA ASN A 85 14.65 7.09 1.24
C ASN A 85 14.42 5.65 1.72
N SER A 86 13.58 4.89 1.02
CA SER A 86 13.33 3.50 1.40
C SER A 86 14.54 2.61 1.15
N LYS A 87 15.01 1.90 2.19
CA LYS A 87 16.09 0.91 2.11
C LYS A 87 15.55 -0.49 1.83
N LEU A 88 14.31 -0.77 2.26
CA LEU A 88 13.68 -2.08 2.09
C LEU A 88 13.19 -2.28 0.65
N ILE A 89 13.33 -3.51 0.15
CA ILE A 89 13.01 -3.85 -1.25
C ILE A 89 11.57 -3.49 -1.65
N TYR A 90 10.61 -3.64 -0.73
CA TYR A 90 9.22 -3.26 -0.99
C TYR A 90 9.08 -1.77 -1.26
N GLY A 91 9.53 -0.93 -0.32
CA GLY A 91 9.44 0.52 -0.47
C GLY A 91 10.26 1.04 -1.66
N LYS A 92 11.48 0.48 -1.89
CA LYS A 92 12.27 0.78 -3.09
C LYS A 92 11.51 0.49 -4.38
N SER A 93 10.87 -0.68 -4.47
CA SER A 93 10.13 -1.08 -5.66
C SER A 93 8.91 -0.19 -5.90
N LYS A 94 8.21 0.21 -4.83
CA LYS A 94 7.09 1.17 -4.90
C LYS A 94 7.57 2.56 -5.31
N LEU A 95 8.68 3.02 -4.76
CA LEU A 95 9.28 4.32 -5.11
C LEU A 95 9.72 4.36 -6.59
N LEU A 96 10.38 3.30 -7.08
CA LEU A 96 10.74 3.19 -8.49
C LEU A 96 9.49 3.22 -9.39
N ALA A 97 8.41 2.56 -8.96
CA ALA A 97 7.12 2.57 -9.65
C ALA A 97 6.53 3.98 -9.72
N SER A 98 6.51 4.71 -8.59
CA SER A 98 6.02 6.08 -8.51
C SER A 98 6.83 7.03 -9.40
N ASN A 99 8.15 6.98 -9.32
CA ASN A 99 9.05 7.80 -10.13
C ASN A 99 8.87 7.52 -11.63
N TYR A 100 8.78 6.26 -12.02
CA TYR A 100 8.53 5.87 -13.40
C TYR A 100 7.19 6.43 -13.90
N LEU A 101 6.13 6.34 -13.12
CA LEU A 101 4.82 6.87 -13.50
C LEU A 101 4.82 8.39 -13.64
N MET A 102 5.50 9.12 -12.75
CA MET A 102 5.65 10.58 -12.88
C MET A 102 6.45 10.96 -14.13
N MET A 103 7.48 10.18 -14.50
CA MET A 103 8.20 10.35 -15.76
C MET A 103 7.26 10.12 -16.97
N MET A 104 6.42 9.08 -16.94
CA MET A 104 5.47 8.79 -18.00
C MET A 104 4.42 9.90 -18.17
N TYR A 105 3.95 10.49 -17.06
CA TYR A 105 3.09 11.67 -17.11
C TYR A 105 3.82 12.87 -17.75
N LYS A 106 5.02 13.17 -17.31
CA LYS A 106 5.79 14.31 -17.85
C LYS A 106 6.02 14.17 -19.35
N LYS A 107 6.47 12.98 -19.80
CA LYS A 107 6.87 12.75 -21.20
C LYS A 107 5.69 12.53 -22.14
N TYR A 108 4.67 11.79 -21.70
CA TYR A 108 3.60 11.31 -22.59
C TYR A 108 2.20 11.76 -22.14
N LYS A 109 2.10 12.56 -21.09
CA LYS A 109 0.83 12.96 -20.48
C LYS A 109 -0.05 11.76 -20.09
N PHE A 110 0.60 10.63 -19.74
CA PHE A 110 -0.11 9.43 -19.28
C PHE A 110 -0.96 9.76 -18.04
N PRO A 111 -2.30 9.55 -18.04
CA PRO A 111 -3.21 10.11 -17.05
C PRO A 111 -3.16 9.33 -15.72
N VAL A 112 -2.02 9.38 -15.02
CA VAL A 112 -1.78 8.60 -13.81
C VAL A 112 -1.87 9.44 -12.54
N THR A 113 -2.44 8.83 -11.50
CA THR A 113 -2.38 9.29 -10.10
C THR A 113 -1.79 8.17 -9.24
N VAL A 114 -0.82 8.49 -8.38
CA VAL A 114 -0.27 7.57 -7.39
C VAL A 114 -0.84 7.89 -6.01
N LEU A 115 -1.45 6.91 -5.36
CA LEU A 115 -2.00 7.04 -4.00
C LEU A 115 -1.08 6.30 -3.02
N ARG A 116 -0.34 7.02 -2.18
CA ARG A 116 0.51 6.47 -1.12
C ARG A 116 -0.34 6.16 0.10
N PHE A 117 -0.80 4.92 0.19
CA PHE A 117 -1.59 4.47 1.33
C PHE A 117 -0.71 4.26 2.57
N TYR A 118 -1.25 4.68 3.72
CA TYR A 118 -0.74 4.31 5.03
C TYR A 118 -1.25 2.92 5.45
N GLN A 119 -1.44 2.64 6.74
CA GLN A 119 -1.81 1.30 7.20
C GLN A 119 -3.29 1.00 6.94
N VAL A 120 -3.60 0.51 5.75
CA VAL A 120 -4.97 0.10 5.41
C VAL A 120 -5.37 -1.14 6.21
N PHE A 121 -6.55 -1.10 6.82
CA PHE A 121 -7.17 -2.22 7.51
C PHE A 121 -8.66 -2.30 7.19
N GLY A 122 -9.27 -3.47 7.38
CA GLY A 122 -10.71 -3.64 7.16
C GLY A 122 -11.13 -5.06 6.86
N HIS A 123 -12.36 -5.19 6.35
CA HIS A 123 -12.96 -6.47 6.00
C HIS A 123 -12.10 -7.25 5.01
N LYS A 124 -12.05 -8.57 5.20
CA LYS A 124 -11.32 -9.51 4.34
C LYS A 124 -9.80 -9.25 4.25
N GLN A 125 -9.23 -8.48 5.19
CA GLN A 125 -7.80 -8.36 5.30
C GLN A 125 -7.17 -9.73 5.60
N ASP A 126 -6.00 -9.98 5.00
CA ASP A 126 -5.25 -11.21 5.21
C ASP A 126 -4.99 -11.46 6.71
N LEU A 127 -5.27 -12.68 7.17
CA LEU A 127 -5.22 -13.07 8.58
C LEU A 127 -3.81 -13.02 9.19
N ASN A 128 -2.76 -12.90 8.38
CA ASN A 128 -1.38 -12.70 8.82
C ASN A 128 -1.03 -11.22 9.11
N ARG A 129 -2.01 -10.30 9.05
CA ARG A 129 -1.81 -8.87 9.32
C ARG A 129 -2.11 -8.52 10.78
N PHE A 130 -1.50 -7.41 11.24
CA PHE A 130 -1.55 -6.98 12.64
C PHE A 130 -2.98 -6.90 13.20
N ILE A 131 -3.91 -6.21 12.54
CA ILE A 131 -5.27 -6.02 13.05
C ILE A 131 -6.05 -7.35 13.11
N PRO A 132 -6.08 -8.20 12.05
CA PRO A 132 -6.70 -9.52 12.13
C PRO A 132 -6.09 -10.45 13.18
N ILE A 133 -4.74 -10.51 13.30
CA ILE A 133 -4.05 -11.29 14.35
C ILE A 133 -4.53 -10.84 15.73
N LEU A 134 -4.53 -9.54 15.99
CA LEU A 134 -4.94 -8.95 17.25
C LEU A 134 -6.39 -9.30 17.60
N ILE A 135 -7.31 -9.11 16.63
CA ILE A 135 -8.74 -9.39 16.83
C ILE A 135 -8.95 -10.88 17.14
N LYS A 136 -8.36 -11.77 16.35
CA LYS A 136 -8.47 -13.23 16.55
C LYS A 136 -7.97 -13.63 17.93
N ALA A 137 -6.78 -13.19 18.33
CA ALA A 137 -6.21 -13.51 19.63
C ALA A 137 -7.07 -12.97 20.80
N CYS A 138 -7.67 -11.79 20.62
CA CYS A 138 -8.55 -11.22 21.65
C CYS A 138 -9.90 -11.96 21.75
N ILE A 139 -10.51 -12.35 20.64
CA ILE A 139 -11.77 -13.13 20.64
C ILE A 139 -11.56 -14.50 21.30
N ASN A 140 -10.46 -15.16 20.95
CA ASN A 140 -10.15 -16.50 21.50
C ASN A 140 -9.51 -16.46 22.91
N ASN A 141 -9.34 -15.28 23.50
CA ASN A 141 -8.66 -15.09 24.79
C ASN A 141 -7.24 -15.70 24.85
N GLU A 142 -6.54 -15.69 23.73
CA GLU A 142 -5.20 -16.26 23.57
C GLU A 142 -4.09 -15.34 24.08
N LYS A 143 -2.94 -15.93 24.46
CA LYS A 143 -1.68 -15.21 24.60
C LYS A 143 -1.14 -14.89 23.22
N PHE A 144 -0.70 -13.65 23.00
CA PHE A 144 -0.07 -13.28 21.74
C PHE A 144 1.16 -12.38 21.98
N PRO A 145 2.29 -12.69 21.31
CA PRO A 145 3.48 -11.89 21.45
C PRO A 145 3.31 -10.56 20.70
N CYS A 146 3.80 -9.49 21.29
CA CYS A 146 3.82 -8.18 20.64
C CYS A 146 5.08 -7.39 21.08
N SER A 147 5.42 -6.38 20.30
CA SER A 147 6.45 -5.42 20.68
C SER A 147 5.95 -4.57 21.87
N ASN A 148 6.78 -3.67 22.37
CA ASN A 148 6.34 -2.71 23.40
C ASN A 148 5.18 -1.82 22.96
N GLY A 149 4.86 -1.82 21.66
CA GLY A 149 3.72 -1.13 21.08
C GLY A 149 3.83 0.39 21.10
N THR A 150 5.04 0.92 21.19
CA THR A 150 5.31 2.36 21.22
C THR A 150 5.28 3.04 19.85
N GLN A 151 5.25 2.24 18.79
CA GLN A 151 5.20 2.76 17.41
C GLN A 151 3.90 3.53 17.18
N LEU A 152 3.99 4.64 16.46
CA LEU A 152 2.88 5.45 15.98
C LEU A 152 2.62 5.13 14.51
N ARG A 153 1.39 4.76 14.18
CA ARG A 153 0.95 4.45 12.82
C ARG A 153 -0.35 5.16 12.48
N ASP A 154 -0.46 5.61 11.26
CA ASP A 154 -1.70 6.11 10.70
C ASP A 154 -2.49 4.93 10.12
N PHE A 155 -3.67 4.65 10.68
CA PHE A 155 -4.55 3.58 10.26
C PHE A 155 -5.69 4.13 9.43
N LEU A 156 -5.83 3.63 8.21
CA LEU A 156 -6.87 4.00 7.25
C LEU A 156 -7.85 2.85 7.07
N TYR A 157 -9.14 3.11 7.24
CA TYR A 157 -10.14 2.08 6.98
C TYR A 157 -10.27 1.81 5.47
N VAL A 158 -10.56 0.55 5.11
CA VAL A 158 -10.55 0.13 3.70
C VAL A 158 -11.55 0.87 2.84
N ASP A 159 -12.72 1.24 3.37
CA ASP A 159 -13.73 1.97 2.61
C ASP A 159 -13.26 3.40 2.28
N ASP A 160 -12.53 4.07 3.21
CA ASP A 160 -11.91 5.38 2.94
C ASP A 160 -10.82 5.26 1.85
N ALA A 161 -10.08 4.15 1.84
CA ALA A 161 -9.10 3.88 0.78
C ALA A 161 -9.80 3.68 -0.59
N ILE A 162 -10.93 2.97 -0.61
CA ILE A 162 -11.75 2.76 -1.83
C ILE A 162 -12.30 4.10 -2.32
N ASP A 163 -12.84 4.92 -1.43
CA ASP A 163 -13.34 6.26 -1.75
C ASP A 163 -12.26 7.15 -2.36
N ALA A 164 -11.05 7.13 -1.81
CA ALA A 164 -9.92 7.86 -2.36
C ALA A 164 -9.59 7.40 -3.80
N ILE A 165 -9.61 6.09 -4.07
CA ILE A 165 -9.41 5.53 -5.40
C ILE A 165 -10.51 6.04 -6.37
N LEU A 166 -11.77 5.90 -5.98
CA LEU A 166 -12.91 6.28 -6.82
C LEU A 166 -12.94 7.78 -7.14
N LYS A 167 -12.64 8.62 -6.15
CA LYS A 167 -12.52 10.08 -6.34
C LYS A 167 -11.36 10.42 -7.27
N SER A 168 -10.23 9.72 -7.15
CA SER A 168 -9.06 9.94 -8.00
C SER A 168 -9.30 9.55 -9.46
N LEU A 169 -10.04 8.47 -9.71
CA LEU A 169 -10.40 8.04 -11.07
C LEU A 169 -11.18 9.10 -11.85
N LYS A 170 -12.03 9.87 -11.17
CA LYS A 170 -12.91 10.89 -11.77
C LYS A 170 -12.29 12.30 -11.76
N ASN A 171 -11.11 12.48 -11.16
CA ASN A 171 -10.50 13.80 -10.98
C ASN A 171 -9.25 13.99 -11.87
N ILE A 172 -9.44 14.64 -13.00
CA ILE A 172 -8.33 14.96 -13.93
C ILE A 172 -7.26 15.85 -13.30
N LYS A 173 -7.59 16.66 -12.28
CA LYS A 173 -6.63 17.50 -11.55
C LYS A 173 -5.65 16.67 -10.68
N ALA A 174 -5.94 15.38 -10.48
CA ALA A 174 -5.06 14.44 -9.78
C ALA A 174 -4.02 13.83 -10.70
N HIS A 175 -4.16 13.95 -12.03
CA HIS A 175 -3.21 13.38 -12.97
C HIS A 175 -1.81 14.00 -12.79
N GLY A 176 -0.80 13.17 -12.82
CA GLY A 176 0.60 13.54 -12.60
C GLY A 176 0.94 13.88 -11.15
N LYS A 177 0.09 13.50 -10.21
CA LYS A 177 0.31 13.72 -8.78
C LYS A 177 0.53 12.42 -8.02
N ILE A 178 1.35 12.53 -6.98
CA ILE A 178 1.44 11.60 -5.87
C ILE A 178 0.62 12.21 -4.74
N ILE A 179 -0.21 11.42 -4.09
CA ILE A 179 -1.12 11.89 -3.02
C ILE A 179 -1.03 10.92 -1.85
N ASN A 180 -0.78 11.45 -0.65
CA ASN A 180 -0.82 10.67 0.58
C ASN A 180 -2.26 10.39 1.00
N ILE A 181 -2.56 9.13 1.32
CA ILE A 181 -3.88 8.71 1.76
C ILE A 181 -3.77 8.07 3.14
N GLY A 182 -4.11 8.83 4.13
CA GLY A 182 -4.11 8.48 5.55
C GLY A 182 -5.13 9.33 6.31
N MET A 183 -5.28 9.06 7.60
CA MET A 183 -6.15 9.86 8.48
C MET A 183 -5.47 11.13 9.00
N GLY A 184 -4.12 11.22 8.88
CA GLY A 184 -3.33 12.30 9.47
C GLY A 184 -3.28 12.28 11.00
N LYS A 185 -3.73 11.18 11.63
CA LYS A 185 -3.83 11.02 13.08
C LYS A 185 -3.16 9.74 13.54
N PRO A 186 -1.86 9.75 13.81
CA PRO A 186 -1.14 8.54 14.18
C PRO A 186 -1.57 8.04 15.56
N ILE A 187 -1.75 6.73 15.68
CA ILE A 187 -2.15 6.06 16.91
C ILE A 187 -1.04 5.11 17.35
N MET A 188 -0.75 5.11 18.66
CA MET A 188 0.19 4.16 19.25
C MET A 188 -0.37 2.73 19.21
N LEU A 189 0.42 1.76 18.76
CA LEU A 189 -0.04 0.36 18.66
C LEU A 189 -0.55 -0.19 19.98
N LYS A 190 0.09 0.16 21.10
CA LYS A 190 -0.35 -0.22 22.46
C LYS A 190 -1.77 0.26 22.77
N LYS A 191 -2.16 1.45 22.28
CA LYS A 191 -3.53 1.97 22.45
C LYS A 191 -4.53 1.12 21.68
N ILE A 192 -4.21 0.72 20.45
CA ILE A 192 -5.05 -0.15 19.63
C ILE A 192 -5.20 -1.52 20.27
N ILE A 193 -4.11 -2.13 20.74
CA ILE A 193 -4.13 -3.42 21.44
C ILE A 193 -5.07 -3.35 22.66
N LYS A 194 -4.91 -2.32 23.50
CA LYS A 194 -5.77 -2.13 24.68
C LYS A 194 -7.23 -1.93 24.31
N PHE A 195 -7.50 -1.16 23.24
CA PHE A 195 -8.86 -0.90 22.78
C PHE A 195 -9.55 -2.18 22.28
N VAL A 196 -8.90 -2.94 21.39
CA VAL A 196 -9.45 -4.20 20.87
C VAL A 196 -9.66 -5.22 21.98
N ARG A 197 -8.68 -5.36 22.88
CA ARG A 197 -8.81 -6.22 24.06
C ARG A 197 -10.02 -5.86 24.93
N LYS A 198 -10.23 -4.56 25.20
CA LYS A 198 -11.39 -4.09 25.97
C LYS A 198 -12.71 -4.42 25.27
N LYS A 199 -12.79 -4.24 23.96
CA LYS A 199 -14.00 -4.52 23.18
C LYS A 199 -14.30 -6.01 23.07
N ALA A 200 -13.29 -6.83 22.85
CA ALA A 200 -13.43 -8.29 22.76
C ALA A 200 -13.56 -8.98 24.13
N LYS A 201 -13.33 -8.25 25.24
CA LYS A 201 -13.31 -8.78 26.63
C LYS A 201 -12.32 -9.94 26.82
N GLY A 202 -11.26 -10.03 26.02
CA GLY A 202 -10.29 -11.13 26.04
C GLY A 202 -8.95 -10.75 25.42
N GLY A 203 -8.02 -11.73 25.40
CA GLY A 203 -6.67 -11.58 24.88
C GLY A 203 -5.63 -11.21 25.94
N LYS A 204 -4.47 -11.86 25.84
CA LYS A 204 -3.35 -11.75 26.80
C LYS A 204 -2.09 -11.26 26.07
N PRO A 205 -1.96 -9.93 25.79
CA PRO A 205 -0.82 -9.39 25.07
C PRO A 205 0.47 -9.53 25.90
N GLN A 206 1.48 -10.09 25.28
CA GLN A 206 2.82 -10.24 25.87
C GLN A 206 3.74 -9.14 25.33
N PHE A 207 3.63 -7.94 25.92
CA PHE A 207 4.44 -6.79 25.50
C PHE A 207 5.94 -7.06 25.66
N GLY A 208 6.73 -6.61 24.66
CA GLY A 208 8.18 -6.76 24.65
C GLY A 208 8.69 -8.15 24.24
N LYS A 209 7.80 -9.10 23.89
CA LYS A 209 8.20 -10.44 23.43
C LYS A 209 8.63 -10.48 21.97
N ILE A 210 8.32 -9.44 21.19
CA ILE A 210 8.80 -9.25 19.82
C ILE A 210 9.67 -8.01 19.79
N GLU A 211 10.90 -8.15 19.34
CA GLU A 211 11.78 -7.03 19.09
C GLU A 211 11.32 -6.23 17.88
N LEU A 212 11.54 -4.92 17.92
CA LEU A 212 11.33 -4.06 16.77
C LEU A 212 12.37 -4.39 15.70
N ARG A 213 11.97 -4.37 14.45
CA ARG A 213 12.94 -4.46 13.35
C ARG A 213 13.87 -3.25 13.43
N VAL A 214 15.17 -3.48 13.25
CA VAL A 214 16.20 -2.45 13.35
C VAL A 214 15.89 -1.23 12.47
N ASP A 215 15.31 -1.46 11.29
CA ASP A 215 14.99 -0.41 10.31
C ASP A 215 13.51 0.02 10.36
N GLU A 216 12.78 -0.27 11.43
CA GLU A 216 11.38 0.11 11.55
C GLU A 216 11.23 1.53 12.11
N PRO A 217 10.72 2.52 11.34
CA PRO A 217 10.51 3.87 11.87
C PRO A 217 9.54 3.86 13.03
N LYS A 218 9.87 4.60 14.11
CA LYS A 218 8.97 4.73 15.28
C LYS A 218 7.65 5.40 14.93
N VAL A 219 7.67 6.32 13.98
CA VAL A 219 6.51 7.15 13.61
C VAL A 219 6.32 7.13 12.09
N ILE A 220 5.10 6.81 11.64
CA ILE A 220 4.72 6.81 10.22
C ILE A 220 3.31 7.41 10.09
N PHE A 221 3.21 8.65 9.57
CA PHE A 221 1.95 9.31 9.22
C PHE A 221 2.18 10.50 8.28
#